data_d8a802105157e15755d442ceb3a66834
#
_entry.id   d8a802105157e15755d442ceb3a66834
#
_cell.length_a   1.000
_cell.length_b   1.000
_cell.length_c   1.000
_cell.angle_alpha   90.00
_cell.angle_beta   90.00
_cell.angle_gamma   90.00
#
_symmetry.space_group_name_H-M   'P 1'
#
loop_
_entity.id
_entity.type
_entity.pdbx_description
1 polymer ?
#
loop_
_entity_poly.entity_id
_entity_poly.type
_entity_poly.pdbx_seq_one_letter_code
_entity_poly.pdbx_strand_id
1 'polypeptide(L)'
;GVFLLPYCFFAVLCGLPLFLLESVIGQYTQEGAVTCWRKLCPLSEGTGYFILVIQLYSRMYTIVLAWALLYIIYCFRDPLPWATCSSPWNTDRCVDLSSVNLTAGQSGNVTLNVTSGNLTTSSVTEFWERQVLSMSGGIEELGKVQWELLLCLLACWMSCYFCIWKGVRSTGKVVYFTAIFPYVMLVILLIRGLTLPGALQGVVYYLYPDVSRLADLQVWMDACSQVLFSYGVSAGTLITFGSYNKLNNNCCR
;
A
#
# COMPACT_ATOMS: atom_id res chain seq x y z
N GLY A 1 10.63 -16.03 -5.35
CA GLY A 1 11.89 -15.69 -6.05
C GLY A 1 11.68 -15.28 -7.50
N VAL A 2 10.94 -16.08 -8.28
CA VAL A 2 10.79 -15.87 -9.75
C VAL A 2 10.18 -14.52 -10.12
N PHE A 3 9.23 -14.01 -9.37
CA PHE A 3 8.60 -12.70 -9.61
C PHE A 3 9.61 -11.54 -9.71
N LEU A 4 10.74 -11.63 -9.02
CA LEU A 4 11.76 -10.57 -9.04
C LEU A 4 12.41 -10.40 -10.43
N LEU A 5 12.47 -11.44 -11.23
CA LEU A 5 13.08 -11.37 -12.58
C LEU A 5 12.24 -10.49 -13.53
N PRO A 6 10.94 -10.79 -13.78
CA PRO A 6 10.08 -9.91 -14.57
C PRO A 6 9.95 -8.51 -13.96
N TYR A 7 9.92 -8.40 -12.62
CA TYR A 7 9.85 -7.10 -11.96
C TYR A 7 11.07 -6.23 -12.28
N CYS A 8 12.29 -6.74 -12.11
CA CYS A 8 13.51 -6.00 -12.46
C CYS A 8 13.58 -5.67 -13.96
N PHE A 9 13.16 -6.60 -14.80
CA PHE A 9 13.08 -6.37 -16.24
C PHE A 9 12.19 -5.17 -16.59
N PHE A 10 10.95 -5.16 -16.10
CA PHE A 10 10.02 -4.04 -16.34
C PHE A 10 10.45 -2.76 -15.62
N ALA A 11 11.04 -2.85 -14.43
CA ALA A 11 11.51 -1.66 -13.72
C ALA A 11 12.57 -0.90 -14.52
N VAL A 12 13.52 -1.62 -15.12
CA VAL A 12 14.61 -1.01 -15.90
C VAL A 12 14.14 -0.58 -17.29
N LEU A 13 13.38 -1.42 -18.00
CA LEU A 13 13.01 -1.14 -19.40
C LEU A 13 11.79 -0.22 -19.55
N CYS A 14 10.89 -0.25 -18.60
CA CYS A 14 9.66 0.55 -18.65
C CYS A 14 9.60 1.60 -17.54
N GLY A 15 9.79 1.20 -16.29
CA GLY A 15 9.60 2.07 -15.14
C GLY A 15 10.51 3.28 -15.14
N LEU A 16 11.82 3.08 -15.25
CA LEU A 16 12.78 4.18 -15.26
C LEU A 16 12.62 5.14 -16.46
N PRO A 17 12.48 4.66 -17.72
CA PRO A 17 12.28 5.56 -18.86
C PRO A 17 10.98 6.36 -18.76
N LEU A 18 9.88 5.74 -18.33
CA LEU A 18 8.60 6.43 -18.20
C LEU A 18 8.64 7.46 -17.06
N PHE A 19 9.28 7.13 -15.93
CA PHE A 19 9.50 8.06 -14.83
C PHE A 19 10.26 9.30 -15.27
N LEU A 20 11.37 9.10 -16.00
CA LEU A 20 12.17 10.20 -16.53
C LEU A 20 11.39 11.01 -17.56
N LEU A 21 10.64 10.35 -18.45
CA LEU A 21 9.82 11.00 -19.46
C LEU A 21 8.82 11.96 -18.85
N GLU A 22 8.02 11.51 -17.88
CA GLU A 22 7.03 12.35 -17.20
C GLU A 22 7.68 13.52 -16.46
N SER A 23 8.81 13.27 -15.79
CA SER A 23 9.54 14.32 -15.06
C SER A 23 10.09 15.38 -16.03
N VAL A 24 10.66 14.97 -17.16
CA VAL A 24 11.20 15.87 -18.21
C VAL A 24 10.07 16.68 -18.86
N ILE A 25 8.93 16.05 -19.15
CA ILE A 25 7.77 16.73 -19.72
C ILE A 25 7.28 17.83 -18.76
N GLY A 26 7.17 17.53 -17.47
CA GLY A 26 6.82 18.51 -16.45
C GLY A 26 7.82 19.65 -16.36
N GLN A 27 9.12 19.36 -16.37
CA GLN A 27 10.18 20.35 -16.33
C GLN A 27 10.22 21.24 -17.58
N TYR A 28 9.97 20.66 -18.76
CA TYR A 28 9.96 21.39 -20.02
C TYR A 28 8.75 22.35 -20.13
N THR A 29 7.58 21.88 -19.75
CA THR A 29 6.35 22.68 -19.86
C THR A 29 6.17 23.69 -18.74
N GLN A 30 6.74 23.45 -17.58
CA GLN A 30 6.58 24.25 -16.34
C GLN A 30 5.09 24.39 -15.94
N GLU A 31 4.26 23.41 -16.30
CA GLU A 31 2.81 23.47 -16.10
C GLU A 31 2.24 22.16 -15.52
N GLY A 32 1.03 22.24 -14.99
CA GLY A 32 0.30 21.08 -14.50
C GLY A 32 -0.19 20.17 -15.64
N ALA A 33 -0.70 18.98 -15.28
CA ALA A 33 -1.00 17.91 -16.25
C ALA A 33 -1.93 18.33 -17.40
N VAL A 34 -2.99 19.11 -17.15
CA VAL A 34 -3.96 19.51 -18.19
C VAL A 34 -3.34 20.50 -19.17
N THR A 35 -2.74 21.57 -18.63
CA THR A 35 -2.13 22.64 -19.44
C THR A 35 -0.87 22.16 -20.15
N CYS A 36 -0.14 21.21 -19.57
CA CYS A 36 0.99 20.55 -20.19
C CYS A 36 0.58 19.86 -21.50
N TRP A 37 -0.43 19.01 -21.47
CA TRP A 37 -0.91 18.31 -22.67
C TRP A 37 -1.50 19.26 -23.70
N ARG A 38 -2.21 20.32 -23.29
CA ARG A 38 -2.69 21.36 -24.20
C ARG A 38 -1.56 22.05 -24.96
N LYS A 39 -0.41 22.30 -24.28
CA LYS A 39 0.76 22.91 -24.94
C LYS A 39 1.49 21.97 -25.88
N LEU A 40 1.67 20.71 -25.48
CA LEU A 40 2.44 19.73 -26.25
C LEU A 40 1.66 19.22 -27.46
N CYS A 41 0.41 18.83 -27.24
CA CYS A 41 -0.46 18.27 -28.27
C CYS A 41 -1.91 18.58 -27.91
N PRO A 42 -2.51 19.65 -28.49
CA PRO A 42 -3.89 20.03 -28.17
C PRO A 42 -4.91 18.91 -28.39
N LEU A 43 -4.67 18.02 -29.36
CA LEU A 43 -5.54 16.87 -29.63
C LEU A 43 -5.55 15.87 -28.45
N SER A 44 -4.49 15.81 -27.69
CA SER A 44 -4.33 14.92 -26.52
C SER A 44 -4.66 15.59 -25.19
N GLU A 45 -5.30 16.76 -25.19
CA GLU A 45 -5.69 17.47 -23.96
C GLU A 45 -6.57 16.61 -23.03
N GLY A 46 -7.38 15.71 -23.60
CA GLY A 46 -8.19 14.74 -22.87
C GLY A 46 -7.38 13.86 -21.89
N THR A 47 -6.11 13.58 -22.21
CA THR A 47 -5.21 12.84 -21.31
C THR A 47 -4.99 13.58 -19.99
N GLY A 48 -4.89 14.90 -20.01
CA GLY A 48 -4.76 15.72 -18.81
C GLY A 48 -5.98 15.61 -17.89
N TYR A 49 -7.18 15.61 -18.44
CA TYR A 49 -8.41 15.39 -17.65
C TYR A 49 -8.52 13.97 -17.13
N PHE A 50 -8.09 12.98 -17.91
CA PHE A 50 -8.02 11.58 -17.44
C PHE A 50 -7.08 11.43 -16.23
N ILE A 51 -5.92 12.08 -16.25
CA ILE A 51 -4.99 12.14 -15.12
C ILE A 51 -5.68 12.71 -13.87
N LEU A 52 -6.50 13.76 -14.00
CA LEU A 52 -7.24 14.31 -12.86
C LEU A 52 -8.22 13.29 -12.26
N VAL A 53 -8.92 12.53 -13.11
CA VAL A 53 -9.82 11.47 -12.65
C VAL A 53 -9.05 10.38 -11.90
N ILE A 54 -7.90 9.94 -12.42
CA ILE A 54 -7.03 8.97 -11.72
C ILE A 54 -6.56 9.52 -10.38
N GLN A 55 -6.16 10.78 -10.33
CA GLN A 55 -5.75 11.41 -9.07
C GLN A 55 -6.90 11.47 -8.06
N LEU A 56 -8.12 11.80 -8.50
CA LEU A 56 -9.29 11.79 -7.64
C LEU A 56 -9.55 10.40 -7.07
N TYR A 57 -9.49 9.36 -7.92
CA TYR A 57 -9.62 7.98 -7.49
C TYR A 57 -8.52 7.55 -6.51
N SER A 58 -7.29 7.97 -6.75
CA SER A 58 -6.15 7.66 -5.87
C SER A 58 -6.30 8.25 -4.46
N ARG A 59 -7.15 9.27 -4.26
CA ARG A 59 -7.45 9.83 -2.93
C ARG A 59 -8.18 8.82 -2.04
N MET A 60 -8.89 7.86 -2.61
CA MET A 60 -9.51 6.76 -1.84
C MET A 60 -8.46 5.97 -1.05
N TYR A 61 -7.21 5.93 -1.50
CA TYR A 61 -6.12 5.28 -0.78
C TYR A 61 -5.84 5.87 0.62
N THR A 62 -6.27 7.11 0.89
CA THR A 62 -6.14 7.74 2.20
C THR A 62 -6.87 6.96 3.30
N ILE A 63 -7.88 6.16 2.96
CA ILE A 63 -8.58 5.30 3.92
C ILE A 63 -7.64 4.25 4.54
N VAL A 64 -6.65 3.78 3.80
CA VAL A 64 -5.64 2.83 4.29
C VAL A 64 -4.80 3.45 5.40
N LEU A 65 -4.48 4.75 5.30
CA LEU A 65 -3.80 5.50 6.35
C LEU A 65 -4.70 5.64 7.59
N ALA A 66 -5.99 5.86 7.40
CA ALA A 66 -6.95 5.91 8.50
C ALA A 66 -7.05 4.56 9.23
N TRP A 67 -7.05 3.44 8.50
CA TRP A 67 -6.97 2.10 9.10
C TRP A 67 -5.69 1.91 9.90
N ALA A 68 -4.54 2.28 9.35
CA ALA A 68 -3.26 2.19 10.05
C ALA A 68 -3.28 3.01 11.35
N LEU A 69 -3.81 4.24 11.31
CA LEU A 69 -3.95 5.08 12.49
C LEU A 69 -4.90 4.46 13.53
N LEU A 70 -6.02 3.88 13.09
CA LEU A 70 -6.96 3.17 13.94
C LEU A 70 -6.28 1.99 14.65
N TYR A 71 -5.51 1.17 13.91
CA TYR A 71 -4.73 0.07 14.50
C TYR A 71 -3.71 0.55 15.52
N ILE A 72 -3.02 1.67 15.27
CA ILE A 72 -2.08 2.27 16.24
C ILE A 72 -2.83 2.63 17.52
N ILE A 73 -4.01 3.23 17.44
CA ILE A 73 -4.83 3.59 18.62
C ILE A 73 -5.24 2.34 19.40
N TYR A 74 -5.62 1.28 18.70
CA TYR A 74 -5.99 0.02 19.33
C TYR A 74 -4.81 -0.74 19.94
N CYS A 75 -3.59 -0.53 19.46
CA CYS A 75 -2.37 -1.12 20.05
C CYS A 75 -2.10 -0.68 21.49
N PHE A 76 -2.66 0.45 21.94
CA PHE A 76 -2.53 0.93 23.32
C PHE A 76 -3.55 0.30 24.29
N ARG A 77 -4.43 -0.57 23.80
CA ARG A 77 -5.39 -1.31 24.65
C ARG A 77 -4.80 -2.65 25.08
N ASP A 78 -5.05 -3.03 26.33
CA ASP A 78 -4.68 -4.34 26.87
C ASP A 78 -5.95 -5.00 27.48
N PRO A 79 -6.37 -6.20 27.02
CA PRO A 79 -5.81 -7.03 25.96
C PRO A 79 -6.03 -6.44 24.55
N LEU A 80 -5.17 -6.88 23.60
CA LEU A 80 -5.31 -6.46 22.19
C LEU A 80 -6.65 -6.93 21.61
N PRO A 81 -7.45 -6.05 21.00
CA PRO A 81 -8.83 -6.36 20.57
C PRO A 81 -8.95 -7.53 19.59
N TRP A 82 -7.91 -7.79 18.81
CA TRP A 82 -7.86 -8.89 17.82
C TRP A 82 -7.28 -10.19 18.36
N ALA A 83 -6.80 -10.21 19.62
CA ALA A 83 -6.19 -11.40 20.19
C ALA A 83 -7.20 -12.35 20.83
N THR A 84 -8.31 -11.82 21.34
CA THR A 84 -9.31 -12.55 22.11
C THR A 84 -10.71 -12.46 21.48
N CYS A 85 -11.55 -13.47 21.75
CA CYS A 85 -12.93 -13.53 21.30
C CYS A 85 -13.93 -12.96 22.35
N SER A 86 -13.48 -12.11 23.26
CA SER A 86 -14.33 -11.57 24.35
C SER A 86 -15.02 -10.24 24.00
N SER A 87 -14.87 -9.76 22.78
CA SER A 87 -15.41 -8.46 22.36
C SER A 87 -16.81 -8.54 21.77
N PRO A 88 -17.60 -7.45 21.80
CA PRO A 88 -19.01 -7.46 21.36
C PRO A 88 -19.22 -7.71 19.86
N TRP A 89 -18.18 -7.59 19.03
CA TRP A 89 -18.23 -7.88 17.61
C TRP A 89 -17.94 -9.34 17.27
N ASN A 90 -17.51 -10.13 18.27
CA ASN A 90 -17.17 -11.53 18.06
C ASN A 90 -18.44 -12.39 18.03
N THR A 91 -18.37 -13.48 17.27
CA THR A 91 -19.42 -14.51 17.21
C THR A 91 -19.10 -15.70 18.06
N ASP A 92 -20.10 -16.55 18.30
CA ASP A 92 -19.94 -17.86 18.97
C ASP A 92 -18.99 -18.82 18.21
N ARG A 93 -18.64 -18.49 16.96
CA ARG A 93 -17.71 -19.26 16.11
C ARG A 93 -16.29 -18.72 16.12
N CYS A 94 -16.02 -17.70 16.93
CA CYS A 94 -14.71 -17.10 17.07
C CYS A 94 -13.73 -18.05 17.76
N VAL A 95 -12.50 -18.10 17.28
CA VAL A 95 -11.38 -18.84 17.89
C VAL A 95 -10.27 -17.87 18.25
N ASP A 96 -9.86 -17.92 19.51
CA ASP A 96 -8.76 -17.09 20.01
C ASP A 96 -7.45 -17.42 19.32
N LEU A 97 -6.65 -16.40 19.02
CA LEU A 97 -5.34 -16.56 18.43
C LEU A 97 -4.39 -17.40 19.31
N SER A 98 -4.54 -17.34 20.63
CA SER A 98 -3.75 -18.09 21.61
C SER A 98 -4.14 -19.57 21.71
N SER A 99 -5.37 -19.92 21.32
CA SER A 99 -5.86 -21.31 21.38
C SER A 99 -5.51 -22.13 20.13
N VAL A 100 -5.02 -21.47 19.08
CA VAL A 100 -4.50 -22.12 17.89
C VAL A 100 -3.12 -22.69 18.21
N ASN A 101 -3.08 -23.90 18.77
CA ASN A 101 -1.85 -24.66 18.89
C ASN A 101 -1.35 -24.95 17.47
N LEU A 102 -0.35 -24.20 17.03
CA LEU A 102 0.45 -24.49 15.85
C LEU A 102 1.27 -25.74 16.15
N THR A 103 0.66 -26.90 16.08
CA THR A 103 1.39 -28.15 15.97
C THR A 103 2.06 -28.11 14.60
N ALA A 104 3.32 -27.67 14.60
CA ALA A 104 4.20 -27.76 13.46
C ALA A 104 4.45 -29.25 13.18
N GLY A 105 3.54 -29.85 12.43
CA GLY A 105 3.78 -31.14 11.79
C GLY A 105 4.93 -30.98 10.80
N GLN A 106 5.85 -31.93 10.81
CA GLN A 106 7.08 -32.01 10.01
C GLN A 106 6.89 -31.98 8.48
N SER A 107 5.71 -31.65 7.98
CA SER A 107 5.43 -31.52 6.55
C SER A 107 4.70 -30.20 6.34
N GLY A 108 5.33 -29.26 5.70
CA GLY A 108 5.02 -27.84 5.48
C GLY A 108 3.61 -27.37 5.12
N ASN A 109 2.59 -28.11 5.52
CA ASN A 109 1.19 -27.69 5.49
C ASN A 109 0.75 -27.35 6.91
N VAL A 110 0.50 -26.10 7.18
CA VAL A 110 -0.24 -25.63 8.35
C VAL A 110 -1.69 -26.11 8.17
N THR A 111 -1.97 -27.33 8.57
CA THR A 111 -3.35 -27.81 8.73
C THR A 111 -3.85 -27.25 10.06
N LEU A 112 -4.76 -26.30 9.99
CA LEU A 112 -5.65 -25.99 11.10
C LEU A 112 -6.44 -27.26 11.41
N ASN A 113 -6.09 -27.97 12.50
CA ASN A 113 -6.93 -29.06 13.00
C ASN A 113 -8.23 -28.47 13.55
N VAL A 114 -9.15 -28.20 12.64
CA VAL A 114 -10.55 -27.91 12.96
C VAL A 114 -11.22 -29.24 13.23
N THR A 115 -11.18 -29.67 14.48
CA THR A 115 -11.99 -30.79 14.95
C THR A 115 -13.44 -30.36 14.87
N SER A 116 -14.18 -30.93 13.94
CA SER A 116 -15.62 -30.76 13.71
C SER A 116 -15.97 -29.68 12.67
N GLY A 117 -16.68 -30.10 11.65
CA GLY A 117 -17.15 -29.42 10.42
C GLY A 117 -17.93 -28.10 10.50
N ASN A 118 -17.68 -27.26 11.51
CA ASN A 118 -18.19 -25.89 11.58
C ASN A 118 -17.09 -24.93 11.14
N LEU A 119 -17.42 -24.06 10.17
CA LEU A 119 -16.57 -22.93 9.77
C LEU A 119 -16.30 -22.04 11.00
N THR A 120 -15.11 -22.15 11.57
CA THR A 120 -14.65 -21.25 12.64
C THR A 120 -13.94 -20.06 12.01
N THR A 121 -14.17 -18.87 12.56
CA THR A 121 -13.53 -17.62 12.12
C THR A 121 -12.46 -17.20 13.13
N SER A 122 -11.33 -16.71 12.64
CA SER A 122 -10.28 -16.18 13.50
C SER A 122 -10.72 -14.87 14.15
N SER A 123 -10.34 -14.63 15.41
CA SER A 123 -10.57 -13.35 16.10
C SER A 123 -10.05 -12.14 15.31
N VAL A 124 -8.94 -12.30 14.57
CA VAL A 124 -8.36 -11.26 13.71
C VAL A 124 -9.28 -10.93 12.53
N THR A 125 -9.84 -11.96 11.88
CA THR A 125 -10.77 -11.79 10.74
C THR A 125 -12.05 -11.12 11.18
N GLU A 126 -12.63 -11.55 12.30
CA GLU A 126 -13.86 -10.94 12.83
C GLU A 126 -13.65 -9.48 13.26
N PHE A 127 -12.51 -9.17 13.87
CA PHE A 127 -12.15 -7.78 14.18
C PHE A 127 -12.08 -6.93 12.92
N TRP A 128 -11.42 -7.41 11.86
CA TRP A 128 -11.29 -6.69 10.61
C TRP A 128 -12.64 -6.47 9.90
N GLU A 129 -13.40 -7.55 9.71
CA GLU A 129 -14.65 -7.49 8.94
C GLU A 129 -15.78 -6.79 9.68
N ARG A 130 -15.88 -7.01 11.01
CA ARG A 130 -17.03 -6.51 11.79
C ARG A 130 -16.77 -5.20 12.51
N GLN A 131 -15.57 -5.01 13.07
CA GLN A 131 -15.26 -3.77 13.81
C GLN A 131 -14.66 -2.71 12.89
N VAL A 132 -13.66 -3.06 12.05
CA VAL A 132 -12.98 -2.07 11.23
C VAL A 132 -13.77 -1.73 9.97
N LEU A 133 -14.23 -2.73 9.22
CA LEU A 133 -14.98 -2.53 7.98
C LEU A 133 -16.47 -2.39 8.20
N SER A 134 -17.05 -3.01 9.26
CA SER A 134 -18.51 -3.17 9.46
C SER A 134 -19.20 -3.61 8.17
N MET A 135 -18.71 -4.70 7.60
CA MET A 135 -19.23 -5.21 6.34
C MET A 135 -20.73 -5.50 6.46
N SER A 136 -21.51 -4.92 5.55
CA SER A 136 -22.94 -5.23 5.38
C SER A 136 -23.11 -6.54 4.60
N GLY A 137 -24.30 -7.10 4.63
CA GLY A 137 -24.62 -8.35 3.94
C GLY A 137 -24.58 -8.26 2.42
N GLY A 138 -24.62 -7.05 1.85
CA GLY A 138 -24.56 -6.81 0.42
C GLY A 138 -24.50 -5.33 0.06
N ILE A 139 -24.33 -5.05 -1.22
CA ILE A 139 -24.24 -3.69 -1.76
C ILE A 139 -25.57 -2.92 -1.62
N GLU A 140 -26.66 -3.65 -1.44
CA GLU A 140 -28.02 -3.10 -1.29
C GLU A 140 -28.27 -2.56 0.13
N GLU A 141 -27.47 -2.98 1.10
CA GLU A 141 -27.56 -2.54 2.48
C GLU A 141 -26.51 -1.47 2.76
N LEU A 142 -26.96 -0.22 2.84
CA LEU A 142 -26.12 0.89 3.28
C LEU A 142 -25.75 0.70 4.76
N GLY A 143 -24.48 0.42 5.03
CA GLY A 143 -23.94 0.29 6.39
C GLY A 143 -24.02 1.59 7.19
N LYS A 144 -23.71 1.48 8.49
CA LYS A 144 -23.65 2.64 9.39
C LYS A 144 -22.33 3.38 9.24
N VAL A 145 -22.34 4.70 9.43
CA VAL A 145 -21.11 5.50 9.45
C VAL A 145 -20.26 5.10 10.66
N GLN A 146 -19.04 4.67 10.38
CA GLN A 146 -18.02 4.33 11.38
C GLN A 146 -17.36 5.61 11.90
N TRP A 147 -17.82 6.10 13.05
CA TRP A 147 -17.31 7.37 13.62
C TRP A 147 -15.82 7.31 13.96
N GLU A 148 -15.33 6.17 14.46
CA GLU A 148 -13.92 5.99 14.79
C GLU A 148 -13.04 6.14 13.54
N LEU A 149 -13.44 5.48 12.45
CA LEU A 149 -12.73 5.56 11.17
C LEU A 149 -12.84 6.96 10.55
N LEU A 150 -14.00 7.60 10.65
CA LEU A 150 -14.21 8.97 10.18
C LEU A 150 -13.29 9.96 10.91
N LEU A 151 -13.16 9.85 12.22
CA LEU A 151 -12.26 10.69 13.01
C LEU A 151 -10.78 10.45 12.65
N CYS A 152 -10.39 9.19 12.45
CA CYS A 152 -9.04 8.86 11.98
C CYS A 152 -8.77 9.44 10.59
N LEU A 153 -9.73 9.34 9.68
CA LEU A 153 -9.63 9.91 8.33
C LEU A 153 -9.51 11.44 8.38
N LEU A 154 -10.31 12.09 9.21
CA LEU A 154 -10.23 13.54 9.42
C LEU A 154 -8.87 13.95 9.99
N ALA A 155 -8.35 13.21 10.96
CA ALA A 155 -7.01 13.44 11.52
C ALA A 155 -5.92 13.29 10.45
N CYS A 156 -6.00 12.29 9.57
CA CYS A 156 -5.09 12.13 8.44
C CYS A 156 -5.14 13.33 7.48
N TRP A 157 -6.34 13.78 7.12
CA TRP A 157 -6.50 14.95 6.25
C TRP A 157 -5.98 16.23 6.89
N MET A 158 -6.25 16.45 8.18
CA MET A 158 -5.70 17.59 8.92
C MET A 158 -4.17 17.54 8.96
N SER A 159 -3.58 16.38 9.18
CA SER A 159 -2.13 16.20 9.15
C SER A 159 -1.55 16.55 7.78
N CYS A 160 -2.15 16.06 6.70
CA CYS A 160 -1.76 16.42 5.33
C CYS A 160 -1.87 17.93 5.08
N TYR A 161 -2.96 18.55 5.54
CA TYR A 161 -3.16 19.99 5.42
C TYR A 161 -2.03 20.79 6.09
N PHE A 162 -1.69 20.47 7.33
CA PHE A 162 -0.60 21.14 8.04
C PHE A 162 0.77 20.92 7.40
N CYS A 163 1.00 19.74 6.80
CA CYS A 163 2.23 19.46 6.07
C CYS A 163 2.42 20.38 4.84
N ILE A 164 1.30 20.75 4.19
CA ILE A 164 1.31 21.52 2.93
C ILE A 164 1.08 23.02 3.16
N TRP A 165 0.56 23.41 4.32
CA TRP A 165 0.12 24.78 4.64
C TRP A 165 1.12 25.89 4.25
N LYS A 166 2.41 25.69 4.51
CA LYS A 166 3.46 26.68 4.19
C LYS A 166 4.09 26.50 2.80
N GLY A 167 3.44 25.71 1.93
CA GLY A 167 3.92 25.45 0.58
C GLY A 167 5.13 24.52 0.51
N VAL A 168 5.79 24.49 -0.65
CA VAL A 168 6.87 23.54 -1.01
C VAL A 168 8.03 23.55 0.01
N ARG A 169 8.33 24.70 0.62
CA ARG A 169 9.42 24.83 1.59
C ARG A 169 9.17 24.08 2.90
N SER A 170 7.93 24.00 3.35
CA SER A 170 7.53 23.22 4.53
C SER A 170 7.45 21.75 4.20
N THR A 171 6.84 21.44 3.07
CA THR A 171 6.70 20.08 2.55
C THR A 171 8.06 19.40 2.42
N GLY A 172 9.10 20.11 1.92
CA GLY A 172 10.44 19.57 1.80
C GLY A 172 11.03 19.07 3.13
N LYS A 173 10.83 19.80 4.23
CA LYS A 173 11.30 19.37 5.57
C LYS A 173 10.56 18.14 6.10
N VAL A 174 9.24 18.08 5.88
CA VAL A 174 8.42 16.95 6.30
C VAL A 174 8.77 15.71 5.49
N VAL A 175 9.04 15.88 4.18
CA VAL A 175 9.45 14.78 3.29
C VAL A 175 10.72 14.10 3.76
N TYR A 176 11.72 14.84 4.26
CA TYR A 176 12.92 14.21 4.81
C TYR A 176 12.59 13.26 5.95
N PHE A 177 11.74 13.69 6.88
CA PHE A 177 11.33 12.84 7.99
C PHE A 177 10.50 11.64 7.52
N THR A 178 9.48 11.86 6.70
CA THR A 178 8.57 10.81 6.20
C THR A 178 9.26 9.83 5.25
N ALA A 179 10.32 10.26 4.54
CA ALA A 179 11.10 9.37 3.69
C ALA A 179 12.09 8.51 4.49
N ILE A 180 12.75 9.07 5.52
CA ILE A 180 13.76 8.34 6.29
C ILE A 180 13.11 7.38 7.29
N PHE A 181 12.00 7.78 7.92
CA PHE A 181 11.32 7.00 8.95
C PHE A 181 11.00 5.54 8.53
N PRO A 182 10.42 5.28 7.34
CA PRO A 182 10.17 3.91 6.89
C PRO A 182 11.44 3.06 6.78
N TYR A 183 12.56 3.65 6.33
CA TYR A 183 13.83 2.91 6.25
C TYR A 183 14.35 2.52 7.63
N VAL A 184 14.25 3.40 8.61
CA VAL A 184 14.62 3.08 10.01
C VAL A 184 13.76 1.93 10.53
N MET A 185 12.46 1.97 10.32
CA MET A 185 11.55 0.90 10.73
C MET A 185 11.84 -0.42 10.00
N LEU A 186 12.14 -0.37 8.71
CA LEU A 186 12.53 -1.55 7.94
C LEU A 186 13.82 -2.18 8.45
N VAL A 187 14.81 -1.37 8.86
CA VAL A 187 16.06 -1.89 9.46
C VAL A 187 15.77 -2.59 10.78
N ILE A 188 14.92 -2.01 11.65
CA ILE A 188 14.50 -2.63 12.91
C ILE A 188 13.80 -3.97 12.64
N LEU A 189 12.87 -4.00 11.69
CA LEU A 189 12.15 -5.22 11.30
C LEU A 189 13.09 -6.26 10.68
N LEU A 190 14.07 -5.83 9.88
CA LEU A 190 15.08 -6.70 9.28
C LEU A 190 15.92 -7.39 10.39
N ILE A 191 16.42 -6.60 11.35
CA ILE A 191 17.19 -7.15 12.49
C ILE A 191 16.32 -8.16 13.24
N ARG A 192 15.08 -7.81 13.54
CA ARG A 192 14.15 -8.71 14.23
C ARG A 192 13.85 -9.97 13.40
N GLY A 193 13.61 -9.80 12.10
CA GLY A 193 13.35 -10.93 11.19
C GLY A 193 14.52 -11.90 11.09
N LEU A 194 15.76 -11.39 11.04
CA LEU A 194 16.96 -12.22 10.98
C LEU A 194 17.25 -12.96 12.31
N THR A 195 16.78 -12.45 13.44
CA THR A 195 16.97 -13.10 14.75
C THR A 195 15.93 -14.18 15.06
N LEU A 196 14.89 -14.32 14.26
CA LEU A 196 13.86 -15.35 14.45
C LEU A 196 14.37 -16.74 14.03
N PRO A 197 13.98 -17.80 14.77
CA PRO A 197 14.30 -19.16 14.36
C PRO A 197 13.63 -19.47 13.01
N GLY A 198 14.40 -20.06 12.08
CA GLY A 198 13.92 -20.35 10.72
C GLY A 198 14.07 -19.20 9.70
N ALA A 199 14.64 -18.06 10.09
CA ALA A 199 14.85 -16.90 9.19
C ALA A 199 15.60 -17.27 7.92
N LEU A 200 16.66 -18.08 8.02
CA LEU A 200 17.45 -18.52 6.88
C LEU A 200 16.62 -19.34 5.88
N GLN A 201 15.77 -20.24 6.38
CA GLN A 201 14.88 -21.04 5.52
C GLN A 201 13.86 -20.14 4.78
N GLY A 202 13.33 -19.14 5.46
CA GLY A 202 12.44 -18.14 4.85
C GLY A 202 13.12 -17.34 3.74
N VAL A 203 14.37 -16.90 3.96
CA VAL A 203 15.17 -16.18 2.95
C VAL A 203 15.47 -17.08 1.76
N VAL A 204 15.88 -18.33 1.99
CA VAL A 204 16.12 -19.30 0.91
C VAL A 204 14.85 -19.56 0.11
N TYR A 205 13.71 -19.79 0.78
CA TYR A 205 12.42 -19.97 0.11
C TYR A 205 12.03 -18.75 -0.74
N TYR A 206 12.24 -17.55 -0.22
CA TYR A 206 11.93 -16.32 -0.95
C TYR A 206 12.83 -16.12 -2.17
N LEU A 207 14.13 -16.44 -2.06
CA LEU A 207 15.10 -16.25 -3.14
C LEU A 207 15.13 -17.42 -4.14
N TYR A 208 14.74 -18.62 -3.72
CA TYR A 208 14.77 -19.80 -4.59
C TYR A 208 13.78 -19.64 -5.75
N PRO A 209 14.25 -19.56 -7.01
CA PRO A 209 13.39 -19.34 -8.15
C PRO A 209 12.75 -20.64 -8.63
N ASP A 210 11.43 -20.72 -8.64
CA ASP A 210 10.70 -21.76 -9.35
C ASP A 210 10.56 -21.35 -10.82
N VAL A 211 11.52 -21.76 -11.65
CA VAL A 211 11.65 -21.35 -13.05
C VAL A 211 10.41 -21.76 -13.89
N SER A 212 9.69 -22.80 -13.48
CA SER A 212 8.51 -23.26 -14.20
C SER A 212 7.42 -22.19 -14.28
N ARG A 213 7.32 -21.33 -13.26
CA ARG A 213 6.36 -20.22 -13.22
C ARG A 213 6.70 -19.04 -14.13
N LEU A 214 7.89 -18.99 -14.73
CA LEU A 214 8.18 -17.98 -15.75
C LEU A 214 7.40 -18.18 -17.05
N ALA A 215 6.90 -19.39 -17.29
CA ALA A 215 6.02 -19.67 -18.42
C ALA A 215 4.59 -19.15 -18.22
N ASP A 216 4.23 -18.77 -17.01
CA ASP A 216 2.90 -18.23 -16.68
C ASP A 216 2.83 -16.73 -17.01
N LEU A 217 1.96 -16.37 -17.94
CA LEU A 217 1.73 -14.98 -18.36
C LEU A 217 1.26 -14.09 -17.20
N GLN A 218 0.55 -14.68 -16.23
CA GLN A 218 0.03 -13.94 -15.08
C GLN A 218 1.17 -13.29 -14.27
N VAL A 219 2.28 -13.99 -14.06
CA VAL A 219 3.45 -13.46 -13.33
C VAL A 219 4.04 -12.22 -14.03
N TRP A 220 4.04 -12.21 -15.37
CA TRP A 220 4.52 -11.06 -16.15
C TRP A 220 3.56 -9.88 -16.07
N MET A 221 2.25 -10.13 -16.16
CA MET A 221 1.25 -9.08 -16.03
C MET A 221 1.26 -8.45 -14.63
N ASP A 222 1.36 -9.27 -13.59
CA ASP A 222 1.45 -8.79 -12.21
C ASP A 222 2.72 -7.96 -11.97
N ALA A 223 3.85 -8.39 -12.53
CA ALA A 223 5.11 -7.66 -12.43
C ALA A 223 5.04 -6.30 -13.16
N CYS A 224 4.48 -6.26 -14.36
CA CYS A 224 4.28 -5.03 -15.12
C CYS A 224 3.35 -4.07 -14.38
N SER A 225 2.20 -4.54 -13.92
CA SER A 225 1.23 -3.76 -13.15
C SER A 225 1.85 -3.20 -11.87
N GLN A 226 2.63 -4.02 -11.15
CA GLN A 226 3.31 -3.60 -9.93
C GLN A 226 4.35 -2.50 -10.19
N VAL A 227 5.09 -2.58 -11.30
CA VAL A 227 6.05 -1.53 -11.66
C VAL A 227 5.34 -0.23 -11.99
N LEU A 228 4.31 -0.25 -12.85
CA LEU A 228 3.54 0.95 -13.20
C LEU A 228 2.90 1.60 -11.97
N PHE A 229 2.33 0.79 -11.08
CA PHE A 229 1.73 1.27 -9.85
C PHE A 229 2.77 1.87 -8.88
N SER A 230 3.91 1.19 -8.68
CA SER A 230 4.96 1.62 -7.74
C SER A 230 5.64 2.93 -8.17
N TYR A 231 5.87 3.10 -9.45
CA TYR A 231 6.46 4.34 -9.99
C TYR A 231 5.43 5.47 -10.12
N GLY A 232 4.13 5.18 -9.95
CA GLY A 232 3.06 6.18 -10.10
C GLY A 232 2.96 6.75 -11.52
N VAL A 233 3.38 5.99 -12.52
CA VAL A 233 3.31 6.37 -13.93
C VAL A 233 1.85 6.56 -14.33
N SER A 234 1.60 7.54 -15.18
CA SER A 234 0.25 7.97 -15.62
C SER A 234 -0.62 8.65 -14.57
N ALA A 235 -0.13 8.78 -13.32
CA ALA A 235 -0.85 9.53 -12.28
C ALA A 235 -0.66 11.06 -12.38
N GLY A 236 0.26 11.54 -13.23
CA GLY A 236 0.57 12.95 -13.44
C GLY A 236 1.26 13.64 -12.26
N THR A 237 1.56 12.91 -11.20
CA THR A 237 2.30 13.42 -10.05
C THR A 237 3.72 13.81 -10.44
N LEU A 238 4.36 13.01 -11.28
CA LEU A 238 5.71 13.26 -11.77
C LEU A 238 5.79 14.48 -12.68
N ILE A 239 4.78 14.69 -13.53
CA ILE A 239 4.65 15.90 -14.34
C ILE A 239 4.55 17.14 -13.44
N THR A 240 3.73 17.06 -12.40
CA THR A 240 3.56 18.15 -11.44
C THR A 240 4.85 18.43 -10.66
N PHE A 241 5.55 17.41 -10.17
CA PHE A 241 6.83 17.61 -9.49
C PHE A 241 7.91 18.12 -10.44
N GLY A 242 7.97 17.63 -11.67
CA GLY A 242 8.88 18.11 -12.70
C GLY A 242 8.66 19.60 -12.99
N SER A 243 7.42 20.08 -12.98
CA SER A 243 7.10 21.48 -13.28
C SER A 243 7.69 22.50 -12.26
N TYR A 244 8.05 22.06 -11.06
CA TYR A 244 8.72 22.92 -10.07
C TYR A 244 10.23 23.03 -10.30
N ASN A 245 10.82 22.19 -11.15
CA ASN A 245 12.25 22.27 -11.47
C ASN A 245 12.52 23.33 -12.52
N LYS A 246 13.63 24.07 -12.35
CA LYS A 246 14.07 25.02 -13.38
C LYS A 246 14.49 24.29 -14.65
N LEU A 247 14.22 24.89 -15.80
CA LEU A 247 14.47 24.29 -17.12
C LEU A 247 15.95 23.82 -17.30
N ASN A 248 16.90 24.58 -16.77
CA ASN A 248 18.33 24.30 -16.89
C ASN A 248 18.86 23.38 -15.77
N ASN A 249 18.01 22.85 -14.92
CA ASN A 249 18.42 21.94 -13.86
C ASN A 249 18.51 20.51 -14.39
N ASN A 250 19.50 19.77 -13.88
CA ASN A 250 19.62 18.36 -14.26
C ASN A 250 18.46 17.56 -13.66
N CYS A 251 17.64 16.93 -14.52
CA CYS A 251 16.49 16.14 -14.11
C CYS A 251 16.86 14.88 -13.29
N CYS A 252 18.11 14.40 -13.45
CA CYS A 252 18.62 13.22 -12.75
C CYS A 252 19.28 13.53 -11.39
N ARG A 253 19.27 14.79 -10.95
CA ARG A 253 19.87 15.25 -9.71
C ARG A 253 18.77 15.80 -8.76
#